data_345b758ec6fc78476187d36d104ea115
#
_entry.id   345b758ec6fc78476187d36d104ea115
#
_cell.length_a   1.000
_cell.length_b   1.000
_cell.length_c   1.000
_cell.angle_alpha   90.00
_cell.angle_beta   90.00
_cell.angle_gamma   90.00
#
_symmetry.space_group_name_H-M   'P 1'
#
loop_
_entity.id
_entity.type
_entity.pdbx_description
1 polymer ?
#
loop_
_entity_poly.entity_id
_entity_poly.type
_entity_poly.pdbx_seq_one_letter_code
_entity_poly.pdbx_strand_id
1 'polypeptide(L)'
;KMADGSVATYQTLPWTARGWHCGTGSKGISANNTHISFEICEDGLKDRNYFDLVYREAVELTAYLCREYGLDPLEDGVVICHQEGARRGIASNHADVLHWFPMHGMTMDDFRADVAQEMEAETVTYEQWLEYMERYRREMAAEKPAMPELLEEAVELNLTDGSRPRDLMTREEGAIMARAAAKAR
;
A
#
# COMPACT_ATOMS: atom_id res chain seq x y z
N LYS A 1 -2.30 -9.12 -13.04
CA LYS A 1 -2.47 -10.13 -11.98
C LYS A 1 -1.21 -10.94 -11.84
N MET A 2 -0.69 -11.05 -10.65
CA MET A 2 0.49 -11.85 -10.32
C MET A 2 0.15 -13.34 -10.34
N ALA A 3 1.18 -14.21 -10.40
CA ALA A 3 0.98 -15.66 -10.45
C ALA A 3 0.26 -16.24 -9.23
N ASP A 4 0.38 -15.58 -8.07
CA ASP A 4 -0.32 -15.95 -6.82
C ASP A 4 -1.74 -15.38 -6.71
N GLY A 5 -2.19 -14.65 -7.74
CA GLY A 5 -3.51 -14.01 -7.78
C GLY A 5 -3.56 -12.59 -7.22
N SER A 6 -2.48 -12.09 -6.62
CA SER A 6 -2.39 -10.71 -6.16
C SER A 6 -2.25 -9.71 -7.32
N VAL A 7 -2.36 -8.43 -6.99
CA VAL A 7 -2.04 -7.31 -7.88
C VAL A 7 -0.87 -6.53 -7.30
N ALA A 8 -0.22 -5.71 -8.10
CA ALA A 8 0.90 -4.89 -7.66
C ALA A 8 1.02 -3.64 -8.54
N THR A 9 1.42 -2.55 -7.91
CA THR A 9 1.74 -1.28 -8.56
C THR A 9 3.24 -1.22 -8.89
N TYR A 10 3.57 -0.81 -10.10
CA TYR A 10 4.95 -0.63 -10.58
C TYR A 10 5.17 0.78 -11.09
N GLN A 11 6.19 1.45 -10.57
CA GLN A 11 6.67 2.69 -11.14
C GLN A 11 7.57 2.38 -12.34
N THR A 12 7.15 2.75 -13.54
CA THR A 12 7.86 2.47 -14.81
C THR A 12 8.80 3.58 -15.24
N LEU A 13 8.58 4.81 -14.75
CA LEU A 13 9.39 6.00 -15.06
C LEU A 13 9.74 6.75 -13.77
N PRO A 14 10.95 7.32 -13.68
CA PRO A 14 11.27 8.23 -12.57
C PRO A 14 10.44 9.52 -12.68
N TRP A 15 10.17 10.19 -11.56
CA TRP A 15 9.38 11.42 -11.49
C TRP A 15 9.94 12.57 -12.34
N THR A 16 11.22 12.52 -12.69
CA THR A 16 11.89 13.49 -13.57
C THR A 16 11.63 13.25 -15.05
N ALA A 17 11.05 12.11 -15.43
CA ALA A 17 10.76 11.76 -16.80
C ALA A 17 9.30 12.05 -17.14
N ARG A 18 9.08 12.79 -18.23
CA ARG A 18 7.75 13.04 -18.78
C ARG A 18 7.19 11.76 -19.41
N GLY A 19 6.04 11.30 -18.95
CA GLY A 19 5.31 10.21 -19.57
C GLY A 19 4.60 10.63 -20.87
N TRP A 20 4.23 9.67 -21.71
CA TRP A 20 3.35 9.86 -22.86
C TRP A 20 2.12 8.96 -22.66
N HIS A 21 1.07 9.52 -22.05
CA HIS A 21 -0.09 8.74 -21.60
C HIS A 21 -1.43 9.21 -22.17
N CYS A 22 -1.54 10.43 -22.67
CA CYS A 22 -2.84 10.96 -23.06
C CYS A 22 -2.87 11.71 -24.39
N GLY A 23 -1.74 11.74 -25.13
CA GLY A 23 -1.65 12.48 -26.39
C GLY A 23 -1.83 14.00 -26.22
N THR A 24 -2.27 14.67 -27.30
CA THR A 24 -2.53 16.10 -27.33
C THR A 24 -4.03 16.35 -27.48
N GLY A 25 -4.57 17.24 -26.67
CA GLY A 25 -5.98 17.60 -26.70
C GLY A 25 -6.33 18.63 -27.78
N SER A 26 -7.62 18.87 -27.97
CA SER A 26 -8.16 19.82 -28.99
C SER A 26 -7.71 21.26 -28.75
N LYS A 27 -7.26 21.62 -27.56
CA LYS A 27 -6.71 22.94 -27.23
C LYS A 27 -5.21 23.09 -27.56
N GLY A 28 -4.59 22.08 -28.19
CA GLY A 28 -3.16 22.09 -28.48
C GLY A 28 -2.23 21.89 -27.25
N ILE A 29 -2.78 21.58 -26.11
CA ILE A 29 -2.06 21.28 -24.87
C ILE A 29 -2.24 19.81 -24.51
N SER A 30 -1.41 19.32 -23.59
CA SER A 30 -1.39 17.90 -23.22
C SER A 30 -1.21 17.74 -21.71
N ALA A 31 -2.07 16.94 -21.08
CA ALA A 31 -1.94 16.53 -19.70
C ALA A 31 -0.64 15.75 -19.41
N ASN A 32 0.04 15.23 -20.45
CA ASN A 32 1.41 14.70 -20.33
C ASN A 32 2.41 15.70 -19.71
N ASN A 33 2.09 17.00 -19.71
CA ASN A 33 2.97 18.06 -19.19
C ASN A 33 2.57 18.52 -17.78
N THR A 34 1.38 18.14 -17.29
CA THR A 34 0.78 18.72 -16.09
C THR A 34 0.25 17.70 -15.09
N HIS A 35 0.08 16.44 -15.50
CA HIS A 35 -0.48 15.39 -14.67
C HIS A 35 0.47 14.20 -14.55
N ILE A 36 0.51 13.60 -13.36
CA ILE A 36 1.05 12.27 -13.16
C ILE A 36 0.02 11.27 -13.67
N SER A 37 0.46 10.17 -14.24
CA SER A 37 -0.43 9.16 -14.78
C SER A 37 -0.06 7.75 -14.37
N PHE A 38 -1.06 6.90 -14.34
CA PHE A 38 -0.91 5.46 -14.21
C PHE A 38 -1.96 4.74 -15.06
N GLU A 39 -1.68 3.50 -15.40
CA GLU A 39 -2.57 2.62 -16.16
C GLU A 39 -3.10 1.53 -15.23
N ILE A 40 -4.39 1.24 -15.31
CA ILE A 40 -5.03 0.13 -14.61
C ILE A 40 -5.19 -1.01 -15.58
N CYS A 41 -4.44 -2.12 -15.37
CA CYS A 41 -4.55 -3.29 -16.22
C CYS A 41 -5.92 -3.94 -16.09
N GLU A 42 -6.56 -4.22 -17.21
CA GLU A 42 -7.85 -4.90 -17.29
C GLU A 42 -7.67 -6.41 -17.41
N ASP A 43 -8.61 -7.18 -16.85
CA ASP A 43 -8.66 -8.64 -16.96
C ASP A 43 -10.08 -9.08 -17.33
N GLY A 44 -10.36 -9.11 -18.62
CA GLY A 44 -11.65 -9.58 -19.16
C GLY A 44 -12.87 -8.73 -18.81
N LEU A 45 -12.72 -7.58 -18.19
CA LEU A 45 -13.69 -6.54 -17.85
C LEU A 45 -14.83 -6.97 -16.88
N LYS A 46 -15.09 -8.26 -16.68
CA LYS A 46 -16.24 -8.77 -15.92
C LYS A 46 -15.89 -9.43 -14.60
N ASP A 47 -14.61 -9.67 -14.33
CA ASP A 47 -14.17 -10.25 -13.07
C ASP A 47 -14.24 -9.21 -11.95
N ARG A 48 -15.29 -9.31 -11.12
CA ARG A 48 -15.51 -8.42 -9.99
C ARG A 48 -14.39 -8.47 -8.97
N ASN A 49 -13.87 -9.65 -8.67
CA ASN A 49 -12.82 -9.81 -7.67
C ASN A 49 -11.52 -9.14 -8.15
N TYR A 50 -11.20 -9.30 -9.44
CA TYR A 50 -10.05 -8.63 -10.02
C TYR A 50 -10.23 -7.12 -10.05
N PHE A 51 -11.41 -6.65 -10.46
CA PHE A 51 -11.73 -5.21 -10.44
C PHE A 51 -11.53 -4.62 -9.05
N ASP A 52 -12.09 -5.22 -8.01
CA ASP A 52 -11.99 -4.72 -6.64
C ASP A 52 -10.53 -4.60 -6.17
N LEU A 53 -9.66 -5.56 -6.55
CA LEU A 53 -8.24 -5.52 -6.22
C LEU A 53 -7.52 -4.35 -6.91
N VAL A 54 -7.67 -4.19 -8.22
CA VAL A 54 -6.96 -3.12 -8.96
C VAL A 54 -7.56 -1.73 -8.71
N TYR A 55 -8.85 -1.65 -8.44
CA TYR A 55 -9.52 -0.42 -8.03
C TYR A 55 -8.97 0.08 -6.71
N ARG A 56 -8.85 -0.82 -5.73
CA ARG A 56 -8.26 -0.49 -4.42
C ARG A 56 -6.82 -0.02 -4.55
N GLU A 57 -5.98 -0.72 -5.29
CA GLU A 57 -4.59 -0.31 -5.57
C GLU A 57 -4.54 1.09 -6.22
N ALA A 58 -5.46 1.36 -7.16
CA ALA A 58 -5.54 2.68 -7.80
C ALA A 58 -5.96 3.78 -6.81
N VAL A 59 -6.91 3.50 -5.90
CA VAL A 59 -7.31 4.42 -4.82
C VAL A 59 -6.12 4.70 -3.90
N GLU A 60 -5.44 3.67 -3.40
CA GLU A 60 -4.29 3.78 -2.51
C GLU A 60 -3.14 4.58 -3.16
N LEU A 61 -2.80 4.28 -4.43
CA LEU A 61 -1.79 5.02 -5.18
C LEU A 61 -2.18 6.49 -5.35
N THR A 62 -3.43 6.78 -5.71
CA THR A 62 -3.89 8.15 -5.92
C THR A 62 -3.90 8.94 -4.61
N ALA A 63 -4.35 8.33 -3.50
CA ALA A 63 -4.30 8.93 -2.17
C ALA A 63 -2.86 9.23 -1.74
N TYR A 64 -1.93 8.30 -1.97
CA TYR A 64 -0.50 8.54 -1.74
C TYR A 64 0.01 9.75 -2.52
N LEU A 65 -0.27 9.84 -3.82
CA LEU A 65 0.15 10.96 -4.66
C LEU A 65 -0.49 12.28 -4.22
N CYS A 66 -1.77 12.27 -3.88
CA CYS A 66 -2.45 13.47 -3.39
C CYS A 66 -1.85 13.97 -2.07
N ARG A 67 -1.51 13.09 -1.13
CA ARG A 67 -0.80 13.46 0.11
C ARG A 67 0.59 14.02 -0.18
N GLU A 68 1.37 13.35 -1.03
CA GLU A 68 2.75 13.74 -1.35
C GLU A 68 2.84 15.12 -1.96
N TYR A 69 1.87 15.48 -2.81
CA TYR A 69 1.86 16.78 -3.51
C TYR A 69 0.88 17.79 -2.94
N GLY A 70 0.22 17.49 -1.81
CA GLY A 70 -0.74 18.40 -1.17
C GLY A 70 -1.95 18.74 -2.04
N LEU A 71 -2.48 17.74 -2.77
CA LEU A 71 -3.59 17.89 -3.70
C LEU A 71 -4.91 17.46 -3.06
N ASP A 72 -6.00 18.19 -3.36
CA ASP A 72 -7.35 17.77 -3.01
C ASP A 72 -7.93 16.91 -4.15
N PRO A 73 -8.22 15.61 -3.92
CA PRO A 73 -8.77 14.74 -4.96
C PRO A 73 -10.18 15.15 -5.42
N LEU A 74 -10.91 15.93 -4.62
CA LEU A 74 -12.24 16.43 -4.94
C LEU A 74 -12.22 17.75 -5.72
N GLU A 75 -11.06 18.42 -5.80
CA GLU A 75 -10.92 19.65 -6.59
C GLU A 75 -11.01 19.33 -8.09
N ASP A 76 -11.79 20.17 -8.81
CA ASP A 76 -12.01 20.01 -10.25
C ASP A 76 -10.71 20.01 -11.06
N GLY A 77 -10.47 18.93 -11.80
CA GLY A 77 -9.30 18.80 -12.67
C GLY A 77 -8.06 18.19 -12.00
N VAL A 78 -8.08 17.89 -10.71
CA VAL A 78 -6.97 17.25 -9.99
C VAL A 78 -6.90 15.76 -10.29
N VAL A 79 -7.94 15.00 -9.98
CA VAL A 79 -8.04 13.58 -10.32
C VAL A 79 -9.01 13.40 -11.47
N ILE A 80 -8.48 13.08 -12.64
CA ILE A 80 -9.26 12.93 -13.89
C ILE A 80 -8.90 11.62 -14.60
N CYS A 81 -9.88 11.04 -15.28
CA CYS A 81 -9.63 9.96 -16.23
C CYS A 81 -9.32 10.52 -17.63
N HIS A 82 -8.86 9.65 -18.54
CA HIS A 82 -8.49 10.05 -19.90
C HIS A 82 -9.65 10.76 -20.63
N GLN A 83 -10.88 10.22 -20.54
CA GLN A 83 -12.04 10.84 -21.20
C GLN A 83 -12.38 12.22 -20.61
N GLU A 84 -12.22 12.43 -19.30
CA GLU A 84 -12.41 13.76 -18.71
C GLU A 84 -11.33 14.73 -19.18
N GLY A 85 -10.08 14.27 -19.35
CA GLY A 85 -9.00 15.04 -19.99
C GLY A 85 -9.32 15.42 -21.42
N ALA A 86 -9.91 14.50 -22.21
CA ALA A 86 -10.36 14.78 -23.57
C ALA A 86 -11.48 15.85 -23.60
N ARG A 87 -12.48 15.75 -22.72
CA ARG A 87 -13.56 16.77 -22.60
C ARG A 87 -13.01 18.15 -22.21
N ARG A 88 -11.95 18.21 -21.44
CA ARG A 88 -11.23 19.43 -21.06
C ARG A 88 -10.36 19.97 -22.20
N GLY A 89 -10.14 19.18 -23.26
CA GLY A 89 -9.30 19.53 -24.42
C GLY A 89 -7.80 19.41 -24.17
N ILE A 90 -7.39 18.62 -23.16
CA ILE A 90 -5.99 18.42 -22.76
C ILE A 90 -5.49 16.99 -22.99
N ALA A 91 -6.35 16.11 -23.52
CA ALA A 91 -6.02 14.73 -23.87
C ALA A 91 -6.67 14.34 -25.21
N SER A 92 -6.20 13.27 -25.83
CA SER A 92 -6.86 12.59 -26.95
C SER A 92 -8.16 11.92 -26.49
N ASN A 93 -9.02 11.55 -27.41
CA ASN A 93 -10.31 10.94 -27.05
C ASN A 93 -10.16 9.44 -26.83
N HIS A 94 -10.18 9.03 -25.57
CA HIS A 94 -10.22 7.63 -25.12
C HIS A 94 -11.24 7.46 -23.99
N ALA A 95 -11.82 6.24 -23.88
CA ALA A 95 -12.89 5.98 -22.94
C ALA A 95 -12.43 5.56 -21.52
N ASP A 96 -11.11 5.41 -21.32
CA ASP A 96 -10.52 4.95 -20.05
C ASP A 96 -10.88 5.94 -18.91
N VAL A 97 -11.40 5.48 -17.86
CA VAL A 97 -11.82 4.18 -17.32
C VAL A 97 -13.36 3.98 -17.46
N LEU A 98 -14.04 4.93 -18.13
CA LEU A 98 -15.51 5.04 -18.18
C LEU A 98 -16.16 3.90 -18.98
N HIS A 99 -15.41 3.11 -19.72
CA HIS A 99 -15.89 1.89 -20.37
C HIS A 99 -15.95 0.70 -19.39
N TRP A 100 -15.24 0.76 -18.26
CA TRP A 100 -15.06 -0.35 -17.34
C TRP A 100 -15.72 -0.11 -15.96
N PHE A 101 -15.44 1.02 -15.31
CA PHE A 101 -15.96 1.34 -13.97
C PHE A 101 -17.48 1.18 -13.84
N PRO A 102 -18.32 1.67 -14.79
CA PRO A 102 -19.77 1.52 -14.70
C PRO A 102 -20.25 0.06 -14.77
N MET A 103 -19.46 -0.85 -15.36
CA MET A 103 -19.78 -2.29 -15.38
C MET A 103 -19.74 -2.89 -13.98
N HIS A 104 -19.02 -2.27 -13.06
CA HIS A 104 -18.91 -2.64 -11.66
C HIS A 104 -19.66 -1.68 -10.72
N GLY A 105 -20.49 -0.78 -11.27
CA GLY A 105 -21.29 0.16 -10.51
C GLY A 105 -20.53 1.33 -9.92
N MET A 106 -19.32 1.63 -10.44
CA MET A 106 -18.44 2.71 -9.99
C MET A 106 -18.41 3.86 -10.99
N THR A 107 -18.25 5.07 -10.49
CA THR A 107 -18.04 6.29 -11.26
C THR A 107 -16.71 6.94 -10.91
N MET A 108 -16.30 7.97 -11.65
CA MET A 108 -15.13 8.78 -11.28
C MET A 108 -15.39 9.62 -10.02
N ASP A 109 -16.65 9.96 -9.74
CA ASP A 109 -16.99 10.67 -8.49
C ASP A 109 -16.85 9.75 -7.28
N ASP A 110 -17.28 8.47 -7.41
CA ASP A 110 -17.04 7.46 -6.37
C ASP A 110 -15.52 7.25 -6.16
N PHE A 111 -14.75 7.14 -7.24
CA PHE A 111 -13.30 7.00 -7.16
C PHE A 111 -12.65 8.16 -6.41
N ARG A 112 -13.01 9.40 -6.72
CA ARG A 112 -12.51 10.60 -6.01
C ARG A 112 -12.91 10.62 -4.53
N ALA A 113 -14.14 10.21 -4.23
CA ALA A 113 -14.62 10.12 -2.85
C ALA A 113 -13.87 9.03 -2.06
N ASP A 114 -13.63 7.86 -2.68
CA ASP A 114 -12.85 6.78 -2.06
C ASP A 114 -11.38 7.20 -1.83
N VAL A 115 -10.79 7.95 -2.77
CA VAL A 115 -9.44 8.54 -2.60
C VAL A 115 -9.42 9.52 -1.42
N ALA A 116 -10.42 10.40 -1.32
CA ALA A 116 -10.51 11.33 -0.19
C ALA A 116 -10.66 10.60 1.14
N GLN A 117 -11.49 9.57 1.19
CA GLN A 117 -11.66 8.72 2.37
C GLN A 117 -10.34 7.99 2.73
N GLU A 118 -9.63 7.45 1.74
CA GLU A 118 -8.33 6.81 1.96
C GLU A 118 -7.28 7.81 2.47
N MET A 119 -7.34 9.08 2.05
CA MET A 119 -6.48 10.14 2.57
C MET A 119 -6.77 10.48 4.04
N GLU A 120 -8.03 10.36 4.47
CA GLU A 120 -8.45 10.56 5.86
C GLU A 120 -8.17 9.35 6.74
N ALA A 121 -7.98 8.16 6.13
CA ALA A 121 -7.65 6.96 6.89
C ALA A 121 -6.39 7.22 7.74
N GLU A 122 -6.52 7.04 9.05
CA GLU A 122 -5.44 7.31 10.00
C GLU A 122 -4.20 6.52 9.62
N THR A 123 -3.19 7.21 9.14
CA THR A 123 -1.85 6.65 9.13
C THR A 123 -1.44 6.48 10.58
N VAL A 124 -1.18 5.23 10.98
CA VAL A 124 -0.68 4.94 12.33
C VAL A 124 0.54 5.82 12.57
N THR A 125 0.45 6.77 13.52
CA THR A 125 1.61 7.60 13.89
C THR A 125 2.70 6.74 14.52
N TYR A 126 3.92 7.27 14.59
CA TYR A 126 5.01 6.57 15.27
C TYR A 126 4.69 6.30 16.74
N GLU A 127 4.03 7.23 17.41
CA GLU A 127 3.58 7.11 18.81
C GLU A 127 2.54 6.00 18.97
N GLN A 128 1.54 5.94 18.09
CA GLN A 128 0.53 4.87 18.08
C GLN A 128 1.18 3.52 17.78
N TRP A 129 2.13 3.48 16.82
CA TRP A 129 2.88 2.27 16.54
C TRP A 129 3.67 1.78 17.75
N LEU A 130 4.35 2.67 18.48
CA LEU A 130 5.05 2.34 19.73
C LEU A 130 4.07 1.78 20.77
N GLU A 131 2.91 2.42 20.95
CA GLU A 131 1.88 1.94 21.89
C GLU A 131 1.38 0.55 21.52
N TYR A 132 1.12 0.29 20.22
CA TYR A 132 0.73 -1.02 19.72
C TYR A 132 1.83 -2.06 19.94
N MET A 133 3.08 -1.72 19.71
CA MET A 133 4.22 -2.61 19.94
C MET A 133 4.41 -2.94 21.42
N GLU A 134 4.28 -1.95 22.31
CA GLU A 134 4.34 -2.18 23.76
C GLU A 134 3.20 -3.09 24.26
N ARG A 135 1.98 -2.87 23.73
CA ARG A 135 0.83 -3.73 24.02
C ARG A 135 1.07 -5.15 23.52
N TYR A 136 1.49 -5.32 22.28
CA TYR A 136 1.81 -6.62 21.70
C TYR A 136 2.88 -7.37 22.50
N ARG A 137 3.97 -6.70 22.87
CA ARG A 137 5.03 -7.29 23.69
C ARG A 137 4.52 -7.74 25.06
N ARG A 138 3.65 -6.97 25.68
CA ARG A 138 3.03 -7.29 26.97
C ARG A 138 2.12 -8.51 26.87
N GLU A 139 1.32 -8.59 25.81
CA GLU A 139 0.47 -9.74 25.51
C GLU A 139 1.32 -10.99 25.25
N MET A 140 2.35 -10.88 24.41
CA MET A 140 3.26 -11.98 24.11
C MET A 140 4.05 -12.46 25.34
N ALA A 141 4.46 -11.56 26.22
CA ALA A 141 5.14 -11.91 27.46
C ALA A 141 4.25 -12.71 28.43
N ALA A 142 2.92 -12.53 28.34
CA ALA A 142 1.95 -13.26 29.15
C ALA A 142 1.57 -14.63 28.55
N GLU A 143 1.92 -14.90 27.29
CA GLU A 143 1.63 -16.14 26.61
C GLU A 143 2.49 -17.31 27.14
N LYS A 144 1.90 -18.51 27.08
CA LYS A 144 2.65 -19.73 27.46
C LYS A 144 3.70 -20.06 26.39
N PRO A 145 4.83 -20.66 26.78
CA PRO A 145 5.85 -21.08 25.83
C PRO A 145 5.26 -22.05 24.79
N ALA A 146 5.67 -21.90 23.54
CA ALA A 146 5.26 -22.81 22.47
C ALA A 146 5.93 -24.18 22.57
N MET A 147 7.13 -24.22 23.18
CA MET A 147 7.96 -25.42 23.39
C MET A 147 8.47 -25.44 24.83
N PRO A 148 7.61 -25.78 25.82
CA PRO A 148 7.97 -25.69 27.24
C PRO A 148 9.16 -26.55 27.61
N GLU A 149 9.25 -27.77 27.11
CA GLU A 149 10.34 -28.70 27.42
C GLU A 149 11.71 -28.17 26.98
N LEU A 150 11.78 -27.58 25.75
CA LEU A 150 13.02 -26.97 25.24
C LEU A 150 13.38 -25.68 26.00
N LEU A 151 12.38 -24.95 26.48
CA LEU A 151 12.62 -23.78 27.32
C LEU A 151 13.18 -24.17 28.70
N GLU A 152 12.64 -25.21 29.33
CA GLU A 152 13.14 -25.74 30.59
C GLU A 152 14.60 -26.20 30.47
N GLU A 153 14.93 -26.94 29.41
CA GLU A 153 16.31 -27.34 29.12
C GLU A 153 17.23 -26.11 28.92
N ALA A 154 16.78 -25.09 28.23
CA ALA A 154 17.55 -23.87 28.03
C ALA A 154 17.77 -23.07 29.32
N VAL A 155 16.81 -23.09 30.25
CA VAL A 155 16.96 -22.52 31.62
C VAL A 155 17.98 -23.32 32.44
N GLU A 156 17.91 -24.65 32.43
CA GLU A 156 18.89 -25.51 33.12
C GLU A 156 20.31 -25.29 32.63
N LEU A 157 20.45 -25.02 31.30
CA LEU A 157 21.75 -24.70 30.68
C LEU A 157 22.18 -23.24 30.89
N ASN A 158 21.42 -22.44 31.65
CA ASN A 158 21.65 -21.01 31.86
C ASN A 158 21.74 -20.16 30.55
N LEU A 159 21.02 -20.57 29.52
CA LEU A 159 20.95 -19.84 28.25
C LEU A 159 19.90 -18.74 28.29
N THR A 160 18.89 -18.86 29.16
CA THR A 160 17.79 -17.89 29.34
C THR A 160 17.28 -18.01 30.79
N ASP A 161 16.59 -17.00 31.28
CA ASP A 161 15.86 -17.04 32.57
C ASP A 161 14.46 -17.64 32.45
N GLY A 162 14.03 -17.99 31.23
CA GLY A 162 12.71 -18.52 30.94
C GLY A 162 11.59 -17.49 30.92
N SER A 163 11.90 -16.20 31.21
CA SER A 163 10.90 -15.13 31.18
C SER A 163 10.52 -14.75 29.75
N ARG A 164 9.28 -14.26 29.57
CA ARG A 164 8.78 -13.73 28.30
C ARG A 164 9.04 -14.65 27.09
N PRO A 165 8.63 -15.92 27.13
CA PRO A 165 9.05 -16.94 26.17
C PRO A 165 8.59 -16.66 24.72
N ARG A 166 7.64 -15.78 24.50
CA ARG A 166 7.08 -15.43 23.18
C ARG A 166 7.25 -13.95 22.80
N ASP A 167 8.00 -13.18 23.59
CA ASP A 167 8.31 -11.81 23.27
C ASP A 167 9.31 -11.71 22.10
N LEU A 168 9.35 -10.54 21.46
CA LEU A 168 10.32 -10.24 20.42
C LEU A 168 11.72 -10.11 21.04
N MET A 169 12.68 -10.76 20.41
CA MET A 169 14.09 -10.70 20.81
C MET A 169 14.81 -9.65 19.94
N THR A 170 15.57 -8.78 20.57
CA THR A 170 16.45 -7.86 19.87
C THR A 170 17.68 -8.59 19.28
N ARG A 171 18.34 -7.96 18.29
CA ARG A 171 19.58 -8.51 17.73
C ARG A 171 20.69 -8.61 18.77
N GLU A 172 20.72 -7.69 19.75
CA GLU A 172 21.68 -7.70 20.87
C GLU A 172 21.43 -8.89 21.80
N GLU A 173 20.19 -9.08 22.24
CA GLU A 173 19.80 -10.23 23.06
C GLU A 173 20.13 -11.56 22.37
N GLY A 174 19.82 -11.67 21.06
CA GLY A 174 20.18 -12.86 20.27
C GLY A 174 21.68 -13.10 20.17
N ALA A 175 22.49 -12.07 20.03
CA ALA A 175 23.94 -12.18 20.00
C ALA A 175 24.52 -12.59 21.36
N ILE A 176 23.97 -12.06 22.46
CA ILE A 176 24.34 -12.42 23.85
C ILE A 176 24.01 -13.88 24.09
N MET A 177 22.81 -14.35 23.75
CA MET A 177 22.39 -15.74 23.91
C MET A 177 23.28 -16.71 23.09
N ALA A 178 23.56 -16.38 21.82
CA ALA A 178 24.44 -17.18 20.98
C ALA A 178 25.87 -17.28 21.56
N ARG A 179 26.38 -16.19 22.13
CA ARG A 179 27.68 -16.22 22.86
C ARG A 179 27.66 -17.06 24.12
N ALA A 180 26.56 -17.01 24.88
CA ALA A 180 26.39 -17.83 26.07
C ALA A 180 26.37 -19.31 25.69
N ALA A 181 25.61 -19.70 24.68
CA ALA A 181 25.56 -21.08 24.19
C ALA A 181 26.92 -21.58 23.66
N ALA A 182 27.71 -20.72 23.00
CA ALA A 182 29.05 -21.09 22.55
C ALA A 182 30.07 -21.32 23.68
N LYS A 183 29.85 -20.72 24.84
CA LYS A 183 30.70 -20.90 26.01
C LYS A 183 30.32 -22.11 26.92
N ALA A 184 29.09 -22.59 26.75
CA ALA A 184 28.56 -23.74 27.50
C ALA A 184 29.00 -25.09 26.90
N ARG A 185 29.65 -25.07 25.74
CA ARG A 185 30.29 -26.24 25.10
C ARG A 185 31.76 -26.36 25.51
#